data_a885a4a8f462a9d7e067fa5bba0f204e
#
_entry.id   a885a4a8f462a9d7e067fa5bba0f204e
#
_cell.length_a   1.000
_cell.length_b   1.000
_cell.length_c   1.000
_cell.angle_alpha   90.00
_cell.angle_beta   90.00
_cell.angle_gamma   90.00
#
_symmetry.space_group_name_H-M   'P 1'
#
loop_
_entity.id
_entity.type
_entity.pdbx_description
1 polymer ?
#
loop_
_entity_poly.entity_id
_entity_poly.type
_entity_poly.pdbx_seq_one_letter_code
_entity_poly.pdbx_strand_id
1 'polypeptide(L)'
;IVTRTPLMLQLNYSEIYSKAEFGTYINGKWVSSRTYDLDNNRINREQQLQLHKDIGEITDELAGKQKGISYTPIHLRIFSPNVSDLCLVDLPGITMIGLSDKGQTKEMPSEIRDLISNYIKDPKSIILVVMQARPDLEADMGLELVKAYDLCGKRTCGILTKVDLMNNDTDVSRYLKGDISSELKLNYGYYAIRNRNSTETKTMTPIQGLIVEEEF
;
A
#
# COMPACT_ATOMS: atom_id res chain seq x y z
N ILE A 1 -11.54 -7.99 3.31
CA ILE A 1 -10.68 -7.06 2.55
C ILE A 1 -10.95 -5.67 3.10
N VAL A 2 -9.91 -4.94 3.48
CA VAL A 2 -10.03 -3.58 4.03
C VAL A 2 -10.04 -2.58 2.88
N THR A 3 -9.06 -2.63 1.98
CA THR A 3 -8.99 -1.80 0.78
C THR A 3 -9.81 -2.44 -0.33
N ARG A 4 -10.85 -1.73 -0.82
CA ARG A 4 -11.79 -2.22 -1.86
C ARG A 4 -11.79 -1.36 -3.12
N THR A 5 -11.04 -0.30 -3.11
CA THR A 5 -10.84 0.63 -4.22
C THR A 5 -9.39 1.12 -4.20
N PRO A 6 -8.75 1.39 -5.32
CA PRO A 6 -7.40 1.95 -5.32
C PRO A 6 -7.37 3.29 -4.57
N LEU A 7 -6.35 3.51 -3.74
CA LEU A 7 -6.08 4.81 -3.14
C LEU A 7 -4.84 5.41 -3.80
N MET A 8 -5.03 6.48 -4.55
CA MET A 8 -3.94 7.26 -5.15
C MET A 8 -3.54 8.39 -4.20
N LEU A 9 -2.44 8.22 -3.50
CA LEU A 9 -1.86 9.21 -2.61
C LEU A 9 -0.79 10.00 -3.35
N GLN A 10 -1.03 11.30 -3.56
CA GLN A 10 -0.08 12.23 -4.15
C GLN A 10 0.52 13.12 -3.07
N LEU A 11 1.79 12.93 -2.79
CA LEU A 11 2.58 13.80 -1.94
C LEU A 11 3.17 14.91 -2.81
N ASN A 12 3.02 16.15 -2.40
CA ASN A 12 3.50 17.31 -3.14
C ASN A 12 4.28 18.23 -2.18
N TYR A 13 5.54 18.47 -2.48
CA TYR A 13 6.33 19.43 -1.72
C TYR A 13 5.75 20.84 -1.88
N SER A 14 5.55 21.55 -0.77
CA SER A 14 5.06 22.93 -0.77
C SER A 14 5.55 23.68 0.47
N GLU A 15 6.22 24.82 0.25
CA GLU A 15 6.65 25.72 1.31
C GLU A 15 5.55 26.73 1.69
N ILE A 16 4.56 26.93 0.81
CA ILE A 16 3.59 28.03 0.91
C ILE A 16 2.39 27.63 1.76
N TYR A 17 1.96 26.37 1.65
CA TYR A 17 0.79 25.88 2.37
C TYR A 17 0.92 24.39 2.66
N SER A 18 0.26 23.97 3.71
CA SER A 18 0.19 22.56 4.11
C SER A 18 -1.27 22.16 4.26
N LYS A 19 -1.70 21.21 3.42
CA LYS A 19 -3.07 20.69 3.42
C LYS A 19 -3.15 19.26 2.92
N ALA A 20 -4.22 18.57 3.30
CA ALA A 20 -4.66 17.34 2.68
C ALA A 20 -6.01 17.57 1.98
N GLU A 21 -6.20 17.04 0.79
CA GLU A 21 -7.46 17.19 0.06
C GLU A 21 -7.85 15.94 -0.71
N PHE A 22 -9.11 15.55 -0.57
CA PHE A 22 -9.76 14.60 -1.48
C PHE A 22 -10.36 15.33 -2.66
N GLY A 23 -10.42 14.69 -3.80
CA GLY A 23 -11.02 15.25 -4.99
C GLY A 23 -10.95 14.32 -6.19
N THR A 24 -11.27 14.86 -7.35
CA THR A 24 -11.22 14.14 -8.61
C THR A 24 -10.83 15.07 -9.76
N TYR A 25 -10.42 14.48 -10.89
CA TYR A 25 -10.15 15.21 -12.10
C TYR A 25 -11.41 15.26 -12.97
N ILE A 26 -11.95 16.46 -13.23
CA ILE A 26 -13.06 16.69 -14.16
C ILE A 26 -12.52 17.51 -15.33
N ASN A 27 -12.60 16.95 -16.53
CA ASN A 27 -12.05 17.59 -17.76
C ASN A 27 -10.57 18.03 -17.61
N GLY A 28 -9.77 17.20 -16.94
CA GLY A 28 -8.34 17.44 -16.70
C GLY A 28 -8.03 18.48 -15.62
N LYS A 29 -9.06 19.06 -14.96
CA LYS A 29 -8.89 19.98 -13.84
C LYS A 29 -9.21 19.29 -12.51
N TRP A 30 -8.40 19.58 -11.51
CA TRP A 30 -8.65 19.11 -10.16
C TRP A 30 -9.84 19.82 -9.54
N VAL A 31 -10.76 19.05 -8.97
CA VAL A 31 -11.91 19.52 -8.19
C VAL A 31 -11.83 18.90 -6.82
N SER A 32 -11.55 19.72 -5.80
CA SER A 32 -11.48 19.27 -4.41
C SER A 32 -12.89 19.05 -3.85
N SER A 33 -13.09 17.97 -3.13
CA SER A 33 -14.35 17.64 -2.46
C SER A 33 -14.29 17.85 -0.94
N ARG A 34 -13.14 17.54 -0.33
CA ARG A 34 -12.88 17.76 1.11
C ARG A 34 -11.45 18.27 1.26
N THR A 35 -11.22 19.25 2.15
CA THR A 35 -9.90 19.84 2.39
C THR A 35 -9.67 19.97 3.88
N TYR A 36 -8.44 19.70 4.32
CA TYR A 36 -7.96 19.79 5.70
C TYR A 36 -6.66 20.57 5.71
N ASP A 37 -6.62 21.70 6.41
CA ASP A 37 -5.38 22.43 6.68
C ASP A 37 -4.56 21.65 7.70
N LEU A 38 -3.25 21.54 7.48
CA LEU A 38 -2.36 20.79 8.35
C LEU A 38 -1.70 21.69 9.38
N ASP A 39 -1.90 21.39 10.68
CA ASP A 39 -1.26 22.09 11.77
C ASP A 39 0.25 21.78 11.82
N ASN A 40 1.08 22.83 11.92
CA ASN A 40 2.54 22.70 11.93
C ASN A 40 3.10 21.82 10.81
N ASN A 41 2.50 21.88 9.62
CA ASN A 41 2.89 21.12 8.42
C ASN A 41 2.82 19.60 8.60
N ARG A 42 2.03 19.10 9.54
CA ARG A 42 1.87 17.65 9.83
C ARG A 42 0.41 17.29 10.01
N ILE A 43 0.08 16.06 9.67
CA ILE A 43 -1.22 15.47 9.98
C ILE A 43 -1.22 15.10 11.47
N ASN A 44 -2.06 15.75 12.28
CA ASN A 44 -2.26 15.40 13.67
C ASN A 44 -3.12 14.12 13.80
N ARG A 45 -3.23 13.58 15.03
CA ARG A 45 -3.95 12.32 15.27
C ARG A 45 -5.45 12.40 14.94
N GLU A 46 -6.07 13.53 15.21
CA GLU A 46 -7.49 13.73 14.91
C GLU A 46 -7.74 13.78 13.40
N GLN A 47 -6.92 14.54 12.69
CA GLN A 47 -6.95 14.60 11.23
C GLN A 47 -6.67 13.23 10.60
N GLN A 48 -5.74 12.45 11.16
CA GLN A 48 -5.48 11.09 10.69
C GLN A 48 -6.72 10.20 10.82
N LEU A 49 -7.41 10.25 11.97
CA LEU A 49 -8.65 9.51 12.19
C LEU A 49 -9.76 9.96 11.23
N GLN A 50 -9.86 11.27 10.99
CA GLN A 50 -10.84 11.81 10.06
C GLN A 50 -10.55 11.37 8.61
N LEU A 51 -9.29 11.45 8.17
CA LEU A 51 -8.89 10.94 6.85
C LEU A 51 -9.22 9.46 6.67
N HIS A 52 -8.95 8.63 7.68
CA HIS A 52 -9.33 7.21 7.66
C HIS A 52 -10.85 7.00 7.53
N LYS A 53 -11.64 7.79 8.26
CA LYS A 53 -13.10 7.75 8.16
C LYS A 53 -13.58 8.14 6.76
N ASP A 54 -13.03 9.21 6.21
CA ASP A 54 -13.37 9.68 4.86
C ASP A 54 -13.03 8.67 3.78
N ILE A 55 -11.85 8.03 3.87
CA ILE A 55 -11.49 6.94 2.96
C ILE A 55 -12.51 5.82 3.04
N GLY A 56 -12.97 5.46 4.24
CA GLY A 56 -14.02 4.45 4.44
C GLY A 56 -15.34 4.84 3.79
N GLU A 57 -15.81 6.07 4.01
CA GLU A 57 -17.05 6.61 3.44
C GLU A 57 -16.99 6.63 1.91
N ILE A 58 -15.92 7.17 1.33
CA ILE A 58 -15.73 7.23 -0.13
C ILE A 58 -15.62 5.81 -0.72
N THR A 59 -14.96 4.89 0.00
CA THR A 59 -14.90 3.47 -0.40
C THR A 59 -16.30 2.85 -0.48
N ASP A 60 -17.15 3.12 0.52
CA ASP A 60 -18.52 2.60 0.54
C ASP A 60 -19.40 3.23 -0.56
N GLU A 61 -19.16 4.49 -0.91
CA GLU A 61 -19.81 5.17 -2.03
C GLU A 61 -19.41 4.55 -3.37
N LEU A 62 -18.12 4.29 -3.59
CA LEU A 62 -17.56 3.81 -4.86
C LEU A 62 -17.76 2.31 -5.07
N ALA A 63 -17.51 1.49 -4.05
CA ALA A 63 -17.55 0.03 -4.12
C ALA A 63 -18.89 -0.56 -3.64
N GLY A 64 -19.80 0.28 -3.14
CA GLY A 64 -21.07 -0.12 -2.57
C GLY A 64 -20.95 -0.75 -1.19
N LYS A 65 -22.05 -0.76 -0.44
CA LYS A 65 -22.10 -1.32 0.92
C LYS A 65 -22.00 -2.86 0.96
N GLN A 66 -22.16 -3.53 -0.18
CA GLN A 66 -22.15 -5.00 -0.32
C GLN A 66 -20.75 -5.59 -0.55
N LYS A 67 -19.68 -4.88 -0.14
CA LYS A 67 -18.29 -5.35 -0.21
C LYS A 67 -17.78 -5.68 -1.63
N GLY A 68 -18.32 -5.04 -2.67
CA GLY A 68 -17.78 -5.08 -4.01
C GLY A 68 -16.41 -4.42 -4.13
N ILE A 69 -15.78 -4.54 -5.30
CA ILE A 69 -14.55 -3.85 -5.68
C ILE A 69 -14.90 -2.71 -6.63
N SER A 70 -14.22 -1.58 -6.52
CA SER A 70 -14.33 -0.48 -7.48
C SER A 70 -13.00 -0.27 -8.20
N TYR A 71 -13.10 -0.03 -9.50
CA TYR A 71 -11.94 0.35 -10.32
C TYR A 71 -11.65 1.86 -10.27
N THR A 72 -12.61 2.65 -9.77
CA THR A 72 -12.44 4.10 -9.63
C THR A 72 -11.56 4.39 -8.42
N PRO A 73 -10.41 5.07 -8.58
CA PRO A 73 -9.53 5.37 -7.46
C PRO A 73 -10.07 6.50 -6.59
N ILE A 74 -9.77 6.41 -5.29
CA ILE A 74 -9.82 7.55 -4.38
C ILE A 74 -8.54 8.36 -4.60
N HIS A 75 -8.65 9.67 -4.80
CA HIS A 75 -7.51 10.55 -4.89
C HIS A 75 -7.37 11.35 -3.60
N LEU A 76 -6.22 11.23 -2.96
CA LEU A 76 -5.81 12.02 -1.79
C LEU A 76 -4.51 12.74 -2.14
N ARG A 77 -4.51 14.06 -2.06
CA ARG A 77 -3.33 14.91 -2.26
C ARG A 77 -2.91 15.50 -0.92
N ILE A 78 -1.61 15.45 -0.63
CA ILE A 78 -1.02 16.04 0.57
C ILE A 78 0.05 17.02 0.12
N PHE A 79 -0.04 18.24 0.59
CA PHE A 79 0.93 19.31 0.37
C PHE A 79 1.60 19.64 1.70
N SER A 80 2.92 19.62 1.74
CA SER A 80 3.70 19.93 2.95
C SER A 80 5.17 20.14 2.60
N PRO A 81 5.91 20.99 3.34
CA PRO A 81 7.36 21.07 3.20
C PRO A 81 8.09 19.83 3.77
N ASN A 82 7.37 18.94 4.46
CA ASN A 82 7.92 17.73 5.07
C ASN A 82 7.74 16.47 4.21
N VAL A 83 7.30 16.59 2.96
CA VAL A 83 7.14 15.48 2.02
C VAL A 83 7.93 15.75 0.74
N SER A 84 8.35 14.71 0.07
CA SER A 84 8.89 14.77 -1.30
C SER A 84 7.77 14.53 -2.31
N ASP A 85 7.94 15.01 -3.54
CA ASP A 85 7.00 14.72 -4.63
C ASP A 85 7.01 13.22 -4.92
N LEU A 86 5.89 12.56 -4.64
CA LEU A 86 5.73 11.12 -4.77
C LEU A 86 4.26 10.77 -5.02
N CYS A 87 4.01 9.85 -5.94
CA CYS A 87 2.70 9.24 -6.14
C CYS A 87 2.75 7.78 -5.74
N LEU A 88 1.92 7.41 -4.76
CA LEU A 88 1.74 6.05 -4.28
C LEU A 88 0.34 5.56 -4.63
N VAL A 89 0.22 4.30 -5.02
CA VAL A 89 -1.09 3.65 -5.23
C VAL A 89 -1.18 2.45 -4.32
N ASP A 90 -2.10 2.51 -3.35
CA ASP A 90 -2.46 1.36 -2.51
C ASP A 90 -3.59 0.59 -3.19
N LEU A 91 -3.41 -0.72 -3.35
CA LEU A 91 -4.30 -1.61 -4.07
C LEU A 91 -4.92 -2.65 -3.13
N PRO A 92 -6.11 -3.19 -3.44
CA PRO A 92 -6.67 -4.29 -2.68
C PRO A 92 -5.72 -5.47 -2.59
N GLY A 93 -5.65 -6.09 -1.41
CA GLY A 93 -4.83 -7.28 -1.20
C GLY A 93 -5.34 -8.48 -2.01
N ILE A 94 -4.42 -9.22 -2.62
CA ILE A 94 -4.75 -10.44 -3.38
C ILE A 94 -5.40 -11.47 -2.46
N THR A 95 -6.49 -12.07 -2.92
CA THR A 95 -7.18 -13.17 -2.23
C THR A 95 -7.41 -14.33 -3.19
N MET A 96 -7.41 -15.54 -2.66
CA MET A 96 -7.69 -16.75 -3.45
C MET A 96 -9.17 -17.10 -3.50
N ILE A 97 -9.93 -16.70 -2.47
CA ILE A 97 -11.31 -17.13 -2.27
C ILE A 97 -12.17 -15.92 -1.90
N GLY A 98 -13.30 -15.76 -2.58
CA GLY A 98 -14.36 -14.87 -2.15
C GLY A 98 -15.16 -15.52 -1.01
N LEU A 99 -15.25 -14.86 0.12
CA LEU A 99 -15.96 -15.35 1.30
C LEU A 99 -17.43 -14.90 1.24
N SER A 100 -18.33 -15.80 0.84
CA SER A 100 -19.76 -15.51 0.68
C SER A 100 -20.45 -15.12 1.98
N ASP A 101 -20.02 -15.71 3.12
CA ASP A 101 -20.48 -15.34 4.48
C ASP A 101 -20.10 -13.90 4.85
N LYS A 102 -19.12 -13.33 4.19
CA LYS A 102 -18.68 -11.93 4.33
C LYS A 102 -19.20 -11.02 3.20
N GLY A 103 -20.14 -11.49 2.37
CA GLY A 103 -20.71 -10.74 1.27
C GLY A 103 -19.77 -10.53 0.08
N GLN A 104 -18.76 -11.37 -0.08
CA GLN A 104 -17.83 -11.35 -1.21
C GLN A 104 -18.34 -12.31 -2.30
N THR A 105 -18.19 -11.93 -3.57
CA THR A 105 -18.52 -12.78 -4.72
C THR A 105 -17.43 -13.81 -4.99
N LYS A 106 -17.76 -14.88 -5.72
CA LYS A 106 -16.77 -15.87 -6.16
C LYS A 106 -15.79 -15.29 -7.18
N GLU A 107 -16.22 -14.27 -7.90
CA GLU A 107 -15.48 -13.57 -8.95
C GLU A 107 -14.47 -12.55 -8.38
N MET A 108 -14.65 -12.14 -7.12
CA MET A 108 -13.81 -11.12 -6.48
C MET A 108 -12.28 -11.38 -6.58
N PRO A 109 -11.76 -12.61 -6.45
CA PRO A 109 -10.32 -12.86 -6.64
C PRO A 109 -9.82 -12.50 -8.04
N SER A 110 -10.60 -12.78 -9.08
CA SER A 110 -10.23 -12.41 -10.46
C SER A 110 -10.36 -10.89 -10.68
N GLU A 111 -11.40 -10.26 -10.16
CA GLU A 111 -11.58 -8.80 -10.23
C GLU A 111 -10.43 -8.04 -9.58
N ILE A 112 -9.93 -8.52 -8.42
CA ILE A 112 -8.76 -7.94 -7.75
C ILE A 112 -7.51 -8.11 -8.60
N ARG A 113 -7.27 -9.31 -9.17
CA ARG A 113 -6.12 -9.55 -10.05
C ARG A 113 -6.16 -8.64 -11.28
N ASP A 114 -7.30 -8.48 -11.90
CA ASP A 114 -7.49 -7.60 -13.05
C ASP A 114 -7.27 -6.13 -12.69
N LEU A 115 -7.79 -5.70 -11.54
CA LEU A 115 -7.57 -4.35 -11.02
C LEU A 115 -6.08 -4.08 -10.82
N ILE A 116 -5.36 -4.95 -10.11
CA ILE A 116 -3.92 -4.82 -9.86
C ILE A 116 -3.15 -4.80 -11.18
N SER A 117 -3.50 -5.71 -12.11
CA SER A 117 -2.88 -5.81 -13.43
C SER A 117 -2.97 -4.50 -14.21
N ASN A 118 -4.07 -3.75 -14.08
CA ASN A 118 -4.22 -2.45 -14.74
C ASN A 118 -3.19 -1.41 -14.29
N TYR A 119 -2.69 -1.50 -13.06
CA TYR A 119 -1.65 -0.60 -12.54
C TYR A 119 -0.24 -1.10 -12.82
N ILE A 120 0.01 -2.41 -12.63
CA ILE A 120 1.36 -2.96 -12.75
C ILE A 120 1.80 -3.21 -14.20
N LYS A 121 0.89 -3.21 -15.17
CA LYS A 121 1.23 -3.33 -16.60
C LYS A 121 1.94 -2.10 -17.17
N ASP A 122 1.79 -0.91 -16.55
CA ASP A 122 2.47 0.29 -17.00
C ASP A 122 3.98 0.15 -16.72
N PRO A 123 4.84 0.19 -17.77
CA PRO A 123 6.28 0.01 -17.60
C PRO A 123 6.97 1.14 -16.82
N LYS A 124 6.29 2.26 -16.58
CA LYS A 124 6.79 3.38 -15.79
C LYS A 124 6.49 3.24 -14.29
N SER A 125 5.62 2.30 -13.91
CA SER A 125 5.30 2.05 -12.50
C SER A 125 6.40 1.22 -11.84
N ILE A 126 6.90 1.68 -10.70
CA ILE A 126 7.71 0.86 -9.78
C ILE A 126 6.74 0.05 -8.92
N ILE A 127 7.02 -1.23 -8.76
CA ILE A 127 6.15 -2.17 -8.06
C ILE A 127 6.75 -2.50 -6.69
N LEU A 128 5.98 -2.28 -5.62
CA LEU A 128 6.30 -2.75 -4.28
C LEU A 128 5.47 -4.01 -4.01
N VAL A 129 6.12 -5.18 -4.00
CA VAL A 129 5.46 -6.44 -3.61
C VAL A 129 5.60 -6.59 -2.10
N VAL A 130 4.49 -6.39 -1.40
CA VAL A 130 4.45 -6.45 0.06
C VAL A 130 4.01 -7.84 0.49
N MET A 131 4.94 -8.58 1.10
CA MET A 131 4.78 -9.97 1.50
C MET A 131 5.00 -10.12 3.01
N GLN A 132 4.40 -11.15 3.60
CA GLN A 132 4.76 -11.53 4.96
C GLN A 132 6.07 -12.32 4.93
N ALA A 133 6.99 -12.03 5.84
CA ALA A 133 8.24 -12.77 5.99
C ALA A 133 7.96 -14.25 6.29
N ARG A 134 8.44 -15.14 5.40
CA ARG A 134 8.30 -16.61 5.49
C ARG A 134 9.40 -17.29 4.66
N PRO A 135 9.73 -18.56 4.90
CA PRO A 135 10.84 -19.26 4.22
C PRO A 135 10.64 -19.40 2.71
N ASP A 136 9.40 -19.59 2.27
CA ASP A 136 9.00 -19.94 0.90
C ASP A 136 8.24 -18.81 0.23
N LEU A 137 8.97 -17.73 -0.13
CA LEU A 137 8.40 -16.60 -0.86
C LEU A 137 8.05 -16.94 -2.31
N GLU A 138 8.57 -18.06 -2.83
CA GLU A 138 8.26 -18.58 -4.16
C GLU A 138 6.76 -18.83 -4.37
N ALA A 139 6.05 -19.15 -3.28
CA ALA A 139 4.62 -19.41 -3.29
C ALA A 139 3.77 -18.13 -3.05
N ASP A 140 4.39 -16.94 -3.11
CA ASP A 140 3.65 -15.69 -2.90
C ASP A 140 2.88 -15.27 -4.14
N MET A 141 1.56 -15.05 -3.97
CA MET A 141 0.66 -14.69 -5.06
C MET A 141 0.95 -13.30 -5.64
N GLY A 142 1.46 -12.39 -4.82
CA GLY A 142 1.86 -11.05 -5.28
C GLY A 142 3.08 -11.14 -6.17
N LEU A 143 4.07 -11.93 -5.77
CA LEU A 143 5.28 -12.16 -6.55
C LEU A 143 4.96 -12.90 -7.86
N GLU A 144 4.09 -13.92 -7.83
CA GLU A 144 3.60 -14.62 -9.02
C GLU A 144 2.94 -13.66 -10.02
N LEU A 145 2.01 -12.82 -9.54
CA LEU A 145 1.31 -11.87 -10.39
C LEU A 145 2.26 -10.84 -11.00
N VAL A 146 3.21 -10.32 -10.22
CA VAL A 146 4.19 -9.34 -10.70
C VAL A 146 5.10 -9.94 -11.76
N LYS A 147 5.52 -11.18 -11.62
CA LYS A 147 6.37 -11.88 -12.62
C LYS A 147 5.71 -11.99 -13.99
N ALA A 148 4.38 -11.97 -14.07
CA ALA A 148 3.67 -11.94 -15.35
C ALA A 148 3.86 -10.60 -16.11
N TYR A 149 4.19 -9.50 -15.42
CA TYR A 149 4.34 -8.16 -16.00
C TYR A 149 5.76 -7.60 -15.92
N ASP A 150 6.59 -8.15 -15.04
CA ASP A 150 8.00 -7.78 -14.84
C ASP A 150 8.84 -9.04 -14.59
N LEU A 151 8.91 -9.92 -15.58
CA LEU A 151 9.57 -11.23 -15.52
C LEU A 151 10.98 -11.16 -14.94
N CYS A 152 11.76 -10.15 -15.36
CA CYS A 152 13.14 -9.95 -14.91
C CYS A 152 13.24 -9.12 -13.60
N GLY A 153 12.14 -8.70 -12.99
CA GLY A 153 12.13 -7.91 -11.76
C GLY A 153 12.81 -6.54 -11.87
N LYS A 154 12.83 -5.92 -13.08
CA LYS A 154 13.59 -4.70 -13.35
C LYS A 154 13.07 -3.47 -12.61
N ARG A 155 11.77 -3.45 -12.30
CA ARG A 155 11.07 -2.33 -11.67
C ARG A 155 10.35 -2.75 -10.39
N THR A 156 10.72 -3.90 -9.85
CA THR A 156 10.09 -4.49 -8.66
C THR A 156 11.03 -4.44 -7.47
N CYS A 157 10.46 -4.14 -6.31
CA CYS A 157 11.08 -4.18 -4.99
C CYS A 157 10.25 -5.11 -4.08
N GLY A 158 10.88 -6.02 -3.38
CA GLY A 158 10.25 -6.92 -2.41
C GLY A 158 10.27 -6.32 -1.00
N ILE A 159 9.12 -6.28 -0.33
CA ILE A 159 9.00 -5.78 1.05
C ILE A 159 8.54 -6.93 1.93
N LEU A 160 9.39 -7.34 2.86
CA LEU A 160 9.12 -8.42 3.82
C LEU A 160 8.65 -7.80 5.14
N THR A 161 7.36 -7.91 5.40
CA THR A 161 6.74 -7.38 6.62
C THR A 161 6.64 -8.44 7.71
N LYS A 162 6.33 -8.03 8.94
CA LYS A 162 6.09 -8.92 10.10
C LYS A 162 7.31 -9.79 10.44
N VAL A 163 8.50 -9.26 10.25
CA VAL A 163 9.74 -9.96 10.61
C VAL A 163 9.82 -10.26 12.12
N ASP A 164 9.15 -9.45 12.94
CA ASP A 164 8.97 -9.64 14.38
C ASP A 164 8.10 -10.86 14.76
N LEU A 165 7.38 -11.44 13.81
CA LEU A 165 6.54 -12.62 13.99
C LEU A 165 7.17 -13.91 13.42
N MET A 166 8.41 -13.83 12.92
CA MET A 166 9.12 -15.01 12.42
C MET A 166 9.46 -15.96 13.57
N ASN A 167 9.39 -17.26 13.28
CA ASN A 167 9.88 -18.30 14.17
C ASN A 167 11.42 -18.35 14.13
N ASN A 168 12.05 -18.94 15.14
CA ASN A 168 13.50 -19.14 15.17
C ASN A 168 14.04 -19.92 13.97
N ASP A 169 13.21 -20.75 13.34
CA ASP A 169 13.57 -21.57 12.18
C ASP A 169 13.33 -20.82 10.83
N THR A 170 12.77 -19.61 10.86
CA THR A 170 12.53 -18.82 9.66
C THR A 170 13.72 -17.93 9.38
N ASP A 171 14.39 -18.16 8.25
CA ASP A 171 15.49 -17.32 7.78
C ASP A 171 15.15 -16.70 6.41
N VAL A 172 15.03 -15.39 6.37
CA VAL A 172 14.82 -14.60 5.16
C VAL A 172 16.09 -13.90 4.67
N SER A 173 17.23 -14.10 5.36
CA SER A 173 18.49 -13.40 5.06
C SER A 173 18.99 -13.67 3.64
N ARG A 174 18.70 -14.85 3.08
CA ARG A 174 19.03 -15.20 1.70
C ARG A 174 18.40 -14.24 0.69
N TYR A 175 17.16 -13.77 0.93
CA TYR A 175 16.48 -12.80 0.07
C TYR A 175 17.11 -11.42 0.19
N LEU A 176 17.43 -10.99 1.41
CA LEU A 176 18.06 -9.70 1.69
C LEU A 176 19.47 -9.59 1.09
N LYS A 177 20.22 -10.69 1.09
CA LYS A 177 21.58 -10.78 0.52
C LYS A 177 21.58 -11.05 -0.99
N GLY A 178 20.41 -11.37 -1.58
CA GLY A 178 20.30 -11.78 -2.98
C GLY A 178 20.86 -13.17 -3.29
N ASP A 179 21.06 -14.01 -2.25
CA ASP A 179 21.51 -15.40 -2.37
C ASP A 179 20.33 -16.33 -2.63
N ILE A 180 19.68 -16.08 -3.76
CA ILE A 180 18.45 -16.71 -4.21
C ILE A 180 18.55 -17.03 -5.70
N SER A 181 17.64 -17.88 -6.18
CA SER A 181 17.52 -18.22 -7.59
C SER A 181 17.31 -16.99 -8.47
N SER A 182 17.83 -17.03 -9.70
CA SER A 182 17.74 -15.94 -10.67
C SER A 182 16.28 -15.49 -10.92
N GLU A 183 15.35 -16.45 -10.86
CA GLU A 183 13.93 -16.23 -11.06
C GLU A 183 13.30 -15.37 -9.96
N LEU A 184 13.89 -15.36 -8.77
CA LEU A 184 13.41 -14.58 -7.62
C LEU A 184 14.13 -13.23 -7.47
N LYS A 185 15.22 -13.01 -8.21
CA LYS A 185 15.95 -11.75 -8.14
C LYS A 185 15.09 -10.59 -8.61
N LEU A 186 15.16 -9.50 -7.84
CA LEU A 186 14.53 -8.21 -8.12
C LEU A 186 15.62 -7.15 -8.23
N ASN A 187 15.49 -6.23 -9.16
CA ASN A 187 16.49 -5.19 -9.40
C ASN A 187 16.69 -4.28 -8.19
N TYR A 188 15.60 -3.98 -7.50
CA TYR A 188 15.64 -3.17 -6.26
C TYR A 188 15.81 -4.01 -5.00
N GLY A 189 15.98 -5.35 -5.13
CA GLY A 189 16.20 -6.24 -4.00
C GLY A 189 14.99 -6.44 -3.09
N TYR A 190 15.28 -6.95 -1.89
CA TYR A 190 14.29 -7.20 -0.84
C TYR A 190 14.66 -6.39 0.40
N TYR A 191 13.65 -5.88 1.11
CA TYR A 191 13.80 -5.11 2.33
C TYR A 191 12.92 -5.72 3.42
N ALA A 192 13.48 -5.90 4.61
CA ALA A 192 12.72 -6.34 5.78
C ALA A 192 12.20 -5.12 6.53
N ILE A 193 10.94 -5.17 6.97
CA ILE A 193 10.28 -4.09 7.69
C ILE A 193 9.60 -4.62 8.95
N ARG A 194 9.89 -3.98 10.08
CA ARG A 194 9.20 -4.18 11.34
C ARG A 194 8.26 -3.01 11.62
N ASN A 195 6.98 -3.20 11.40
CA ASN A 195 5.98 -2.21 11.77
C ASN A 195 5.66 -2.28 13.27
N ARG A 196 5.16 -1.17 13.81
CA ARG A 196 4.60 -1.12 15.17
C ARG A 196 3.42 -2.09 15.27
N ASN A 197 3.41 -2.93 16.30
CA ASN A 197 2.28 -3.81 16.60
C ASN A 197 1.08 -3.01 17.16
N SER A 198 -0.04 -3.68 17.44
CA SER A 198 -1.28 -3.04 17.90
C SER A 198 -1.14 -2.31 19.23
N THR A 199 -0.26 -2.75 20.11
CA THR A 199 0.02 -2.10 21.41
C THR A 199 0.94 -0.90 21.18
N GLU A 200 2.02 -1.06 20.45
CA GLU A 200 2.98 -0.01 20.11
C GLU A 200 2.33 1.15 19.34
N THR A 201 1.36 0.86 18.47
CA THR A 201 0.61 1.89 17.75
C THR A 201 -0.16 2.83 18.68
N LYS A 202 -0.53 2.37 19.89
CA LYS A 202 -1.23 3.18 20.88
C LYS A 202 -0.28 4.01 21.76
N THR A 203 0.94 3.54 21.96
CA THR A 203 1.90 4.08 22.94
C THR A 203 3.11 4.77 22.31
N MET A 204 3.44 4.45 21.06
CA MET A 204 4.61 4.97 20.35
C MET A 204 4.22 5.83 19.15
N THR A 205 4.99 6.90 18.92
CA THR A 205 4.92 7.67 17.68
C THR A 205 5.52 6.87 16.51
N PRO A 206 5.24 7.24 15.24
CA PRO A 206 5.91 6.63 14.10
C PRO A 206 7.44 6.71 14.16
N ILE A 207 7.99 7.84 14.63
CA ILE A 207 9.45 8.03 14.76
C ILE A 207 10.04 7.06 15.78
N GLN A 208 9.39 6.88 16.93
CA GLN A 208 9.83 5.89 17.92
C GLN A 208 9.77 4.46 17.36
N GLY A 209 8.77 4.17 16.51
CA GLY A 209 8.68 2.89 15.83
C GLY A 209 9.84 2.63 14.88
N LEU A 210 10.33 3.65 14.16
CA LEU A 210 11.51 3.54 13.29
C LEU A 210 12.78 3.24 14.11
N ILE A 211 12.97 3.89 15.26
CA ILE A 211 14.12 3.61 16.15
C ILE A 211 14.11 2.13 16.60
N VAL A 212 12.95 1.62 17.00
CA VAL A 212 12.81 0.21 17.40
C VAL A 212 13.01 -0.74 16.23
N GLU A 213 12.68 -0.33 15.00
CA GLU A 213 12.96 -1.11 13.79
C GLU A 213 14.47 -1.17 13.50
N GLU A 214 15.20 -0.07 13.67
CA GLU A 214 16.67 -0.01 13.48
C GLU A 214 17.42 -0.89 14.49
N GLU A 215 16.88 -1.06 15.69
CA GLU A 215 17.46 -1.90 16.75
C GLU A 215 17.09 -3.39 16.63
N PHE A 216 16.09 -3.72 15.79
CA PHE A 216 15.60 -5.07 15.61
C PHE A 216 16.44 -5.89 14.63
#